data_96e9d5b837412992f808ed6c821643f4
#
_entry.id   96e9d5b837412992f808ed6c821643f4
#
_cell.length_a   1.000
_cell.length_b   1.000
_cell.length_c   1.000
_cell.angle_alpha   90.00
_cell.angle_beta   90.00
_cell.angle_gamma   90.00
#
_symmetry.space_group_name_H-M   'P 1'
#
loop_
_entity.id
_entity.type
_entity.pdbx_description
1 polymer ?
#
loop_
_entity_poly.entity_id
_entity_poly.type
_entity_poly.pdbx_seq_one_letter_code
_entity_poly.pdbx_strand_id
1 'polypeptide(L)'
;SGRPTPVAATGVEPEDLRETAEAHGHRLLTTWSAEPGFYEAVFVPDAQMPGTGTGTPRTAGLYRPRADRADDAPYANTPAAGRGHTTLIRRLRDDLGQRLPGYMVPAAFVVLPGLPMNDNGKLDVRALPDAEPAVALSAGRGPRTPVEEVLCRLFAEVLGLPRTGAEDNFFDLGGHSLLATRLISRARTELGAELAIRDLFEAPTPETLAQRAAAGQPARPVLEPAAQRPARIPLSAAQRRLWLVERITGDGVAYNFPLVFRLRGTLDLDALRAALRDVTVRHEALRTRFVEADGEPYQWIAAPGEAEPEFRLTEADESRIAQWIEEAQRRPFDLGTELPVRTEVLRLAADDHVVAVVLHHITTDEWSDRPFLADLHRAYAARAAGAAPDWAPLPVQYADHTLWQERLLTEVEDDQLAYWTGALSGLPAEIPLPLARPG
;
A
#
# COMPACT_ATOMS: atom_id res chain seq x y z
N SER A 1 -31.37 12.66 -13.26
CA SER A 1 -30.38 13.72 -13.18
C SER A 1 -30.25 14.17 -11.72
N GLY A 2 -29.43 13.49 -10.96
CA GLY A 2 -29.04 13.84 -9.61
C GLY A 2 -27.52 13.73 -9.54
N ARG A 3 -26.83 14.88 -9.54
CA ARG A 3 -25.42 14.93 -9.17
C ARG A 3 -25.31 14.64 -7.68
N PRO A 4 -24.37 13.77 -7.23
CA PRO A 4 -24.13 13.62 -5.81
C PRO A 4 -23.57 14.93 -5.26
N THR A 5 -24.10 15.38 -4.14
CA THR A 5 -23.61 16.53 -3.35
C THR A 5 -22.21 16.15 -2.83
N PRO A 6 -21.18 16.98 -3.03
CA PRO A 6 -19.86 16.67 -2.50
C PRO A 6 -19.92 16.74 -0.97
N VAL A 7 -19.49 15.69 -0.33
CA VAL A 7 -19.17 15.68 1.10
C VAL A 7 -17.97 16.61 1.26
N ALA A 8 -18.10 17.64 2.09
CA ALA A 8 -17.04 18.56 2.42
C ALA A 8 -15.91 17.78 3.12
N ALA A 9 -14.90 17.38 2.37
CA ALA A 9 -13.61 17.02 2.92
C ALA A 9 -12.97 18.34 3.40
N THR A 10 -12.51 18.39 4.64
CA THR A 10 -11.64 19.44 5.16
C THR A 10 -10.25 19.32 4.48
N GLY A 11 -10.19 19.60 3.19
CA GLY A 11 -8.96 19.75 2.44
C GLY A 11 -8.50 21.20 2.49
N VAL A 12 -7.21 21.43 2.27
CA VAL A 12 -6.70 22.80 2.05
C VAL A 12 -7.32 23.27 0.75
N GLU A 13 -8.02 24.38 0.82
CA GLU A 13 -8.55 25.02 -0.38
C GLU A 13 -7.38 25.50 -1.25
N PRO A 14 -7.46 25.38 -2.58
CA PRO A 14 -6.43 25.88 -3.48
C PRO A 14 -6.09 27.36 -3.25
N GLU A 15 -7.05 28.11 -2.70
CA GLU A 15 -6.91 29.51 -2.34
C GLU A 15 -5.90 29.74 -1.23
N ASP A 16 -5.87 28.88 -0.20
CA ASP A 16 -4.92 28.97 0.92
C ASP A 16 -3.48 28.70 0.47
N LEU A 17 -3.33 27.82 -0.52
CA LEU A 17 -2.01 27.57 -1.15
C LEU A 17 -1.57 28.77 -2.02
N ARG A 18 -2.51 29.53 -2.58
CA ARG A 18 -2.23 30.73 -3.36
C ARG A 18 -1.64 31.83 -2.47
N GLU A 19 -2.24 32.09 -1.31
CA GLU A 19 -1.71 33.09 -0.36
C GLU A 19 -0.28 32.74 0.07
N THR A 20 -0.03 31.46 0.31
CA THR A 20 1.33 30.99 0.64
C THR A 20 2.32 31.19 -0.52
N ALA A 21 1.91 30.92 -1.75
CA ALA A 21 2.72 31.11 -2.93
C ALA A 21 3.08 32.60 -3.12
N GLU A 22 2.08 33.47 -3.04
CA GLU A 22 2.21 34.93 -3.19
C GLU A 22 3.11 35.53 -2.10
N ALA A 23 2.97 35.09 -0.84
CA ALA A 23 3.81 35.50 0.26
C ALA A 23 5.31 35.20 0.04
N HIS A 24 5.62 34.24 -0.85
CA HIS A 24 6.97 33.81 -1.19
C HIS A 24 7.41 34.23 -2.61
N GLY A 25 6.66 35.10 -3.26
CA GLY A 25 7.00 35.64 -4.62
C GLY A 25 6.76 34.59 -5.72
N HIS A 26 5.77 33.72 -5.56
CA HIS A 26 5.40 32.71 -6.53
C HIS A 26 3.88 32.75 -6.81
N ARG A 27 3.49 32.31 -8.00
CA ARG A 27 2.08 32.05 -8.34
C ARG A 27 1.79 30.57 -8.29
N LEU A 28 0.63 30.24 -7.74
CA LEU A 28 0.11 28.90 -7.71
C LEU A 28 -0.77 28.61 -8.94
N LEU A 29 -0.51 27.47 -9.59
CA LEU A 29 -1.40 26.90 -10.60
C LEU A 29 -1.82 25.51 -10.12
N THR A 30 -3.12 25.24 -10.14
CA THR A 30 -3.68 23.95 -9.71
C THR A 30 -4.41 23.28 -10.86
N THR A 31 -4.28 21.96 -10.98
CA THR A 31 -5.06 21.11 -11.88
C THR A 31 -5.56 19.88 -11.14
N TRP A 32 -6.68 19.31 -11.60
CA TRP A 32 -7.17 18.05 -11.04
C TRP A 32 -6.27 16.90 -11.50
N SER A 33 -5.88 16.04 -10.56
CA SER A 33 -5.21 14.80 -10.86
C SER A 33 -6.13 13.83 -11.62
N ALA A 34 -5.56 12.88 -12.34
CA ALA A 34 -6.31 11.78 -12.97
C ALA A 34 -6.98 10.87 -11.92
N GLU A 35 -6.51 10.89 -10.68
CA GLU A 35 -7.11 10.15 -9.56
C GLU A 35 -8.21 10.98 -8.88
N PRO A 36 -9.41 10.45 -8.68
CA PRO A 36 -10.50 11.17 -8.03
C PRO A 36 -10.14 11.60 -6.60
N GLY A 37 -10.29 12.90 -6.32
CA GLY A 37 -10.06 13.46 -4.99
C GLY A 37 -8.67 14.09 -4.78
N PHE A 38 -7.81 14.06 -5.80
CA PHE A 38 -6.49 14.70 -5.76
C PHE A 38 -6.40 15.87 -6.73
N TYR A 39 -5.53 16.83 -6.41
CA TYR A 39 -5.13 17.89 -7.32
C TYR A 39 -3.61 18.09 -7.29
N GLU A 40 -3.07 18.61 -8.39
CA GLU A 40 -1.66 18.92 -8.53
C GLU A 40 -1.46 20.41 -8.39
N ALA A 41 -0.42 20.84 -7.65
CA ALA A 41 -0.09 22.23 -7.39
C ALA A 41 1.28 22.56 -7.95
N VAL A 42 1.37 23.62 -8.78
CA VAL A 42 2.62 24.08 -9.39
C VAL A 42 2.87 25.51 -9.00
N PHE A 43 4.06 25.82 -8.50
CA PHE A 43 4.50 27.13 -8.04
C PHE A 43 5.46 27.74 -9.05
N VAL A 44 5.13 28.93 -9.57
CA VAL A 44 5.94 29.65 -10.58
C VAL A 44 6.46 30.95 -9.98
N PRO A 45 7.79 31.24 -10.00
CA PRO A 45 8.34 32.47 -9.50
C PRO A 45 7.78 33.70 -10.24
N ASP A 46 7.40 34.77 -9.52
CA ASP A 46 6.86 36.01 -10.10
C ASP A 46 7.80 36.68 -11.12
N ALA A 47 9.12 36.57 -10.91
CA ALA A 47 10.13 37.11 -11.81
C ALA A 47 10.15 36.46 -13.22
N GLN A 48 9.45 35.34 -13.40
CA GLN A 48 9.38 34.58 -14.67
C GLN A 48 8.04 34.77 -15.40
N MET A 49 7.13 35.58 -14.85
CA MET A 49 5.83 35.87 -15.49
C MET A 49 5.92 37.09 -16.39
N PRO A 50 5.48 37.02 -17.65
CA PRO A 50 5.44 38.22 -18.52
C PRO A 50 4.33 39.18 -18.07
N GLY A 51 4.72 40.36 -17.58
CA GLY A 51 3.88 41.54 -17.49
C GLY A 51 2.88 41.63 -16.35
N THR A 52 3.22 42.41 -15.29
CA THR A 52 2.29 42.90 -14.26
C THR A 52 1.41 44.01 -14.83
N GLY A 53 0.37 43.67 -15.56
CA GLY A 53 -0.71 44.58 -15.93
C GLY A 53 -2.03 43.92 -15.59
N THR A 54 -2.98 44.72 -15.04
CA THR A 54 -4.38 44.33 -14.70
C THR A 54 -5.20 43.95 -15.94
N GLY A 55 -4.75 42.98 -16.68
CA GLY A 55 -5.41 42.40 -17.84
C GLY A 55 -5.18 40.90 -17.86
N THR A 56 -6.21 40.16 -18.23
CA THR A 56 -6.11 38.73 -18.54
C THR A 56 -4.81 38.39 -19.26
N PRO A 57 -3.99 37.44 -18.82
CA PRO A 57 -2.70 37.17 -19.43
C PRO A 57 -2.88 36.83 -20.90
N ARG A 58 -2.42 37.75 -21.79
CA ARG A 58 -2.26 37.43 -23.19
C ARG A 58 -1.05 36.53 -23.32
N THR A 59 -1.27 35.29 -23.60
CA THR A 59 -0.29 34.23 -23.87
C THR A 59 0.46 34.41 -25.20
N ALA A 60 0.36 35.59 -25.85
CA ALA A 60 1.08 35.94 -27.07
C ALA A 60 2.44 36.54 -26.72
N GLY A 61 3.48 35.72 -26.66
CA GLY A 61 4.83 36.17 -26.41
C GLY A 61 5.77 35.20 -25.76
N LEU A 62 5.35 33.95 -25.59
CA LEU A 62 6.25 32.91 -25.10
C LEU A 62 7.36 32.69 -26.13
N TYR A 63 8.59 32.85 -25.67
CA TYR A 63 9.82 32.60 -26.42
C TYR A 63 9.74 31.21 -27.05
N ARG A 64 9.71 31.15 -28.38
CA ARG A 64 9.95 29.93 -29.15
C ARG A 64 11.47 29.81 -29.31
N PRO A 65 12.11 28.79 -28.75
CA PRO A 65 13.51 28.52 -29.06
C PRO A 65 13.62 28.35 -30.58
N ARG A 66 14.48 29.11 -31.20
CA ARG A 66 14.87 28.89 -32.61
C ARG A 66 15.54 27.52 -32.68
N ALA A 67 15.02 26.65 -33.53
CA ALA A 67 15.53 25.28 -33.73
C ALA A 67 16.96 25.20 -34.30
N ASP A 68 17.63 26.34 -34.55
CA ASP A 68 18.89 26.40 -35.28
C ASP A 68 20.13 26.71 -34.44
N ARG A 69 20.08 26.59 -33.12
CA ARG A 69 21.28 26.72 -32.28
C ARG A 69 21.44 25.49 -31.38
N ALA A 70 22.03 24.46 -31.97
CA ALA A 70 22.45 23.24 -31.25
C ALA A 70 23.74 23.43 -30.41
N ASP A 71 24.35 24.62 -30.34
CA ASP A 71 25.70 24.81 -29.76
C ASP A 71 25.82 25.80 -28.60
N ASP A 72 24.73 26.38 -28.09
CA ASP A 72 24.80 27.23 -26.90
C ASP A 72 24.12 26.57 -25.69
N ALA A 73 24.53 25.39 -25.31
CA ALA A 73 24.27 24.88 -23.96
C ALA A 73 25.05 25.76 -22.99
N PRO A 74 24.43 26.44 -22.01
CA PRO A 74 25.16 27.24 -21.04
C PRO A 74 26.07 26.33 -20.22
N TYR A 75 27.35 26.41 -20.44
CA TYR A 75 28.41 25.77 -19.63
C TYR A 75 28.50 26.32 -18.20
N ALA A 76 27.51 27.01 -17.72
CA ALA A 76 27.46 27.51 -16.36
C ALA A 76 26.47 26.66 -15.54
N ASN A 77 27.00 25.73 -14.78
CA ASN A 77 26.30 25.25 -13.58
C ASN A 77 25.90 26.46 -12.76
N THR A 78 24.62 26.67 -12.52
CA THR A 78 24.10 27.67 -11.58
C THR A 78 23.87 26.98 -10.21
N PRO A 79 24.94 26.85 -9.38
CA PRO A 79 24.83 26.15 -8.08
C PRO A 79 23.83 26.81 -7.12
N ALA A 80 23.56 28.10 -7.35
CA ALA A 80 22.61 28.87 -6.56
C ALA A 80 21.17 28.55 -6.85
N ALA A 81 20.79 28.22 -8.09
CA ALA A 81 19.43 27.85 -8.46
C ALA A 81 19.02 26.50 -7.86
N GLY A 82 19.93 25.53 -7.89
CA GLY A 82 19.66 24.19 -7.29
C GLY A 82 19.47 24.26 -5.78
N ARG A 83 20.24 25.09 -5.06
CA ARG A 83 20.06 25.24 -3.59
C ARG A 83 18.78 25.99 -3.25
N GLY A 84 18.33 26.92 -4.07
CA GLY A 84 17.05 27.62 -3.90
C GLY A 84 15.87 26.68 -4.04
N HIS A 85 15.88 25.79 -5.03
CA HIS A 85 14.81 24.82 -5.26
C HIS A 85 14.69 23.80 -4.13
N THR A 86 15.79 23.25 -3.64
CA THR A 86 15.79 22.31 -2.51
C THR A 86 15.23 22.95 -1.24
N THR A 87 15.62 24.21 -0.98
CA THR A 87 15.10 24.94 0.19
C THR A 87 13.62 25.25 0.05
N LEU A 88 13.16 25.62 -1.15
CA LEU A 88 11.74 25.85 -1.44
C LEU A 88 10.91 24.57 -1.25
N ILE A 89 11.32 23.47 -1.86
CA ILE A 89 10.63 22.18 -1.75
C ILE A 89 10.52 21.75 -0.28
N ARG A 90 11.59 21.90 0.50
CA ARG A 90 11.56 21.56 1.94
C ARG A 90 10.53 22.39 2.68
N ARG A 91 10.54 23.72 2.51
CA ARG A 91 9.59 24.63 3.15
C ARG A 91 8.14 24.33 2.75
N LEU A 92 7.89 24.05 1.48
CA LEU A 92 6.56 23.66 0.99
C LEU A 92 6.09 22.36 1.63
N ARG A 93 6.97 21.35 1.74
CA ARG A 93 6.64 20.09 2.39
C ARG A 93 6.37 20.28 3.88
N ASP A 94 7.19 21.07 4.57
CA ASP A 94 7.02 21.38 5.99
C ASP A 94 5.68 22.10 6.26
N ASP A 95 5.36 23.11 5.44
CA ASP A 95 4.09 23.85 5.56
C ASP A 95 2.87 22.97 5.28
N LEU A 96 2.93 22.18 4.21
CA LEU A 96 1.87 21.21 3.89
C LEU A 96 1.72 20.14 4.97
N GLY A 97 2.84 19.66 5.53
CA GLY A 97 2.81 18.66 6.62
C GLY A 97 2.20 19.18 7.92
N GLN A 98 2.20 20.50 8.15
CA GLN A 98 1.49 21.11 9.29
C GLN A 98 -0.01 21.26 9.05
N ARG A 99 -0.46 21.30 7.79
CA ARG A 99 -1.84 21.58 7.39
C ARG A 99 -2.60 20.37 6.89
N LEU A 100 -1.88 19.38 6.36
CA LEU A 100 -2.44 18.18 5.72
C LEU A 100 -2.04 16.92 6.48
N PRO A 101 -2.91 15.91 6.52
CA PRO A 101 -2.50 14.56 6.86
C PRO A 101 -1.36 14.09 5.96
N GLY A 102 -0.41 13.32 6.48
CA GLY A 102 0.82 12.93 5.76
C GLY A 102 0.58 12.27 4.40
N TYR A 103 -0.53 11.53 4.24
CA TYR A 103 -0.91 10.90 2.97
C TYR A 103 -1.43 11.88 1.90
N MET A 104 -1.73 13.13 2.27
CA MET A 104 -2.16 14.20 1.35
C MET A 104 -1.01 15.11 0.94
N VAL A 105 0.16 15.00 1.57
CA VAL A 105 1.33 15.78 1.18
C VAL A 105 1.90 15.17 -0.10
N PRO A 106 2.12 15.98 -1.18
CA PRO A 106 2.67 15.47 -2.43
C PRO A 106 4.01 14.75 -2.22
N ALA A 107 4.13 13.55 -2.78
CA ALA A 107 5.35 12.75 -2.68
C ALA A 107 6.53 13.38 -3.43
N ALA A 108 6.26 14.11 -4.52
CA ALA A 108 7.27 14.77 -5.32
C ALA A 108 6.86 16.19 -5.71
N PHE A 109 7.85 17.10 -5.77
CA PHE A 109 7.70 18.47 -6.26
C PHE A 109 8.70 18.66 -7.38
N VAL A 110 8.23 19.07 -8.56
CA VAL A 110 9.08 19.37 -9.70
C VAL A 110 9.02 20.86 -9.98
N VAL A 111 10.16 21.53 -9.86
CA VAL A 111 10.28 22.96 -10.19
C VAL A 111 10.66 23.09 -11.64
N LEU A 112 9.78 23.72 -12.42
CA LEU A 112 9.98 23.94 -13.86
C LEU A 112 10.32 25.39 -14.15
N PRO A 113 11.18 25.67 -15.14
CA PRO A 113 11.46 27.02 -15.58
C PRO A 113 10.27 27.71 -16.24
N GLY A 114 9.28 26.96 -16.65
CA GLY A 114 8.00 27.41 -17.23
C GLY A 114 7.06 26.25 -17.42
N LEU A 115 5.75 26.53 -17.40
CA LEU A 115 4.75 25.51 -17.63
C LEU A 115 4.55 25.25 -19.12
N PRO A 116 4.49 23.98 -19.56
CA PRO A 116 4.14 23.67 -20.94
C PRO A 116 2.68 24.05 -21.20
N MET A 117 2.46 24.81 -22.28
CA MET A 117 1.13 25.24 -22.70
C MET A 117 0.78 24.64 -24.06
N ASN A 118 -0.46 24.19 -24.22
CA ASN A 118 -0.95 23.72 -25.51
C ASN A 118 -1.30 24.91 -26.44
N ASP A 119 -1.62 24.61 -27.70
CA ASP A 119 -1.94 25.63 -28.73
C ASP A 119 -3.13 26.54 -28.37
N ASN A 120 -3.98 26.13 -27.43
CA ASN A 120 -5.11 26.90 -26.92
C ASN A 120 -4.77 27.72 -25.66
N GLY A 121 -3.49 27.80 -25.26
CA GLY A 121 -3.05 28.53 -24.08
C GLY A 121 -3.47 27.90 -22.75
N LYS A 122 -3.78 26.59 -22.74
CA LYS A 122 -4.05 25.82 -21.52
C LYS A 122 -2.84 24.95 -21.17
N LEU A 123 -2.68 24.62 -19.89
CA LEU A 123 -1.62 23.73 -19.44
C LEU A 123 -1.67 22.41 -20.22
N ASP A 124 -0.53 22.04 -20.81
CA ASP A 124 -0.35 20.72 -21.42
C ASP A 124 0.17 19.72 -20.39
N VAL A 125 -0.74 19.03 -19.74
CA VAL A 125 -0.42 18.03 -18.71
C VAL A 125 0.42 16.88 -19.26
N ARG A 126 0.29 16.55 -20.56
CA ARG A 126 1.05 15.46 -21.18
C ARG A 126 2.52 15.83 -21.46
N ALA A 127 2.79 17.12 -21.55
CA ALA A 127 4.14 17.66 -21.73
C ALA A 127 4.84 17.95 -20.39
N LEU A 128 4.18 17.74 -19.25
CA LEU A 128 4.86 17.79 -17.95
C LEU A 128 5.85 16.62 -17.86
N PRO A 129 7.07 16.85 -17.35
CA PRO A 129 7.99 15.76 -17.10
C PRO A 129 7.42 14.85 -16.03
N ASP A 130 7.66 13.57 -16.17
CA ASP A 130 7.43 12.63 -15.09
C ASP A 130 8.17 13.12 -13.85
N ALA A 131 7.55 13.01 -12.70
CA ALA A 131 8.19 13.32 -11.43
C ALA A 131 9.28 12.26 -11.18
N GLU A 132 10.41 12.41 -11.87
CA GLU A 132 11.59 11.67 -11.47
C GLU A 132 11.89 12.08 -10.03
N PRO A 133 12.02 11.13 -9.10
CA PRO A 133 12.47 11.46 -7.76
C PRO A 133 13.72 12.28 -7.94
N ALA A 134 13.72 13.51 -7.40
CA ALA A 134 14.86 14.40 -7.52
C ALA A 134 16.07 13.64 -6.97
N VAL A 135 16.83 13.04 -7.86
CA VAL A 135 18.14 12.50 -7.56
C VAL A 135 19.04 13.73 -7.35
N ALA A 136 18.74 14.49 -6.31
CA ALA A 136 19.74 15.26 -5.66
C ALA A 136 20.75 14.21 -5.20
N LEU A 137 21.79 14.02 -6.00
CA LEU A 137 22.98 13.28 -5.58
C LEU A 137 23.32 13.86 -4.22
N SER A 138 22.88 13.16 -3.18
CA SER A 138 23.12 13.58 -1.83
C SER A 138 24.62 13.80 -1.70
N ALA A 139 25.01 15.02 -1.43
CA ALA A 139 26.34 15.36 -0.96
C ALA A 139 26.45 15.08 0.56
N GLY A 140 25.49 14.29 1.09
CA GLY A 140 25.42 13.97 2.49
C GLY A 140 26.67 13.26 2.99
N ARG A 141 26.96 13.48 4.26
CA ARG A 141 28.05 12.83 4.96
C ARG A 141 28.00 11.30 4.78
N GLY A 142 29.13 10.68 4.50
CA GLY A 142 29.22 9.21 4.51
C GLY A 142 28.99 8.63 5.92
N PRO A 143 28.66 7.32 6.00
CA PRO A 143 28.44 6.64 7.28
C PRO A 143 29.70 6.67 8.15
N ARG A 144 29.55 6.80 9.47
CA ARG A 144 30.62 6.80 10.48
C ARG A 144 30.62 5.56 11.35
N THR A 145 29.50 4.84 11.40
CA THR A 145 29.33 3.64 12.18
C THR A 145 28.87 2.48 11.30
N PRO A 146 29.11 1.21 11.68
CA PRO A 146 28.59 0.04 10.97
C PRO A 146 27.06 0.08 10.84
N VAL A 147 26.34 0.60 11.84
CA VAL A 147 24.88 0.72 11.81
C VAL A 147 24.44 1.76 10.78
N GLU A 148 25.11 2.91 10.72
CA GLU A 148 24.86 3.91 9.66
C GLU A 148 25.14 3.35 8.27
N GLU A 149 26.20 2.54 8.10
CA GLU A 149 26.54 1.91 6.83
C GLU A 149 25.43 0.98 6.33
N VAL A 150 24.92 0.11 7.22
CA VAL A 150 23.78 -0.76 6.93
C VAL A 150 22.55 0.07 6.56
N LEU A 151 22.22 1.10 7.32
CA LEU A 151 21.05 1.94 7.06
C LEU A 151 21.19 2.73 5.76
N CYS A 152 22.34 3.33 5.47
CA CYS A 152 22.58 4.02 4.19
C CYS A 152 22.37 3.05 3.01
N ARG A 153 22.89 1.84 3.08
CA ARG A 153 22.69 0.82 2.06
C ARG A 153 21.21 0.45 1.93
N LEU A 154 20.51 0.21 3.02
CA LEU A 154 19.10 -0.13 3.02
C LEU A 154 18.21 0.98 2.46
N PHE A 155 18.51 2.26 2.80
CA PHE A 155 17.85 3.43 2.22
C PHE A 155 18.01 3.45 0.70
N ALA A 156 19.25 3.29 0.22
CA ALA A 156 19.54 3.26 -1.21
C ALA A 156 18.77 2.16 -1.94
N GLU A 157 18.83 0.93 -1.42
CA GLU A 157 18.15 -0.23 -2.02
C GLU A 157 16.63 -0.11 -2.04
N VAL A 158 16.03 0.38 -0.94
CA VAL A 158 14.57 0.53 -0.84
C VAL A 158 14.06 1.67 -1.71
N LEU A 159 14.83 2.75 -1.83
CA LEU A 159 14.49 3.91 -2.66
C LEU A 159 14.91 3.76 -4.13
N GLY A 160 15.65 2.69 -4.49
CA GLY A 160 16.17 2.50 -5.85
C GLY A 160 17.26 3.50 -6.22
N LEU A 161 18.01 4.01 -5.25
CA LEU A 161 19.08 5.00 -5.44
C LEU A 161 20.45 4.31 -5.50
N PRO A 162 21.43 4.89 -6.21
CA PRO A 162 22.78 4.33 -6.27
C PRO A 162 23.51 4.40 -4.92
N ARG A 163 23.19 5.40 -4.09
CA ARG A 163 23.72 5.58 -2.73
C ARG A 163 22.91 6.60 -1.95
N THR A 164 23.00 6.56 -0.62
CA THR A 164 22.49 7.59 0.29
C THR A 164 23.55 7.97 1.33
N GLY A 165 23.50 9.19 1.84
CA GLY A 165 24.34 9.67 2.93
C GLY A 165 23.66 9.49 4.30
N ALA A 166 24.45 9.64 5.36
CA ALA A 166 23.95 9.45 6.73
C ALA A 166 22.95 10.52 7.18
N GLU A 167 22.98 11.70 6.57
CA GLU A 167 22.12 12.85 6.88
C GLU A 167 20.93 12.97 5.91
N ASP A 168 20.79 12.06 4.96
CA ASP A 168 19.74 12.12 3.97
C ASP A 168 18.40 11.70 4.57
N ASN A 169 17.38 12.53 4.35
CA ASN A 169 16.04 12.26 4.81
C ASN A 169 15.33 11.29 3.86
N PHE A 170 14.83 10.19 4.40
CA PHE A 170 14.13 9.14 3.67
C PHE A 170 12.97 9.68 2.82
N PHE A 171 12.18 10.58 3.40
CA PHE A 171 10.99 11.13 2.74
C PHE A 171 11.36 12.17 1.68
N ASP A 172 12.44 12.94 1.90
CA ASP A 172 12.96 13.89 0.92
C ASP A 172 13.51 13.20 -0.33
N LEU A 173 14.00 11.98 -0.17
CA LEU A 173 14.48 11.13 -1.25
C LEU A 173 13.37 10.35 -1.98
N GLY A 174 12.09 10.62 -1.68
CA GLY A 174 10.94 9.97 -2.30
C GLY A 174 10.39 8.76 -1.53
N GLY A 175 10.84 8.55 -0.30
CA GLY A 175 10.29 7.52 0.59
C GLY A 175 8.83 7.84 0.97
N HIS A 176 7.99 6.81 1.03
CA HIS A 176 6.60 6.87 1.45
C HIS A 176 6.27 5.71 2.41
N SER A 177 5.08 5.70 2.99
CA SER A 177 4.70 4.76 4.05
C SER A 177 4.92 3.29 3.71
N LEU A 178 4.66 2.87 2.47
CA LEU A 178 4.90 1.50 2.04
C LEU A 178 6.39 1.14 2.01
N LEU A 179 7.22 2.05 1.47
CA LEU A 179 8.67 1.88 1.46
C LEU A 179 9.25 1.97 2.88
N ALA A 180 8.67 2.81 3.76
CA ALA A 180 9.01 2.89 5.18
C ALA A 180 8.80 1.55 5.89
N THR A 181 7.68 0.89 5.67
CA THR A 181 7.40 -0.46 6.21
C THR A 181 8.47 -1.47 5.77
N ARG A 182 8.82 -1.44 4.48
CA ARG A 182 9.84 -2.32 3.91
C ARG A 182 11.23 -2.05 4.48
N LEU A 183 11.60 -0.77 4.63
CA LEU A 183 12.86 -0.35 5.22
C LEU A 183 12.98 -0.82 6.66
N ILE A 184 11.98 -0.54 7.49
CA ILE A 184 11.97 -0.91 8.91
C ILE A 184 12.03 -2.43 9.10
N SER A 185 11.27 -3.20 8.29
CA SER A 185 11.33 -4.66 8.34
C SER A 185 12.74 -5.19 8.08
N ARG A 186 13.42 -4.66 7.06
CA ARG A 186 14.79 -5.05 6.74
C ARG A 186 15.80 -4.59 7.78
N ALA A 187 15.65 -3.35 8.28
CA ALA A 187 16.52 -2.80 9.30
C ALA A 187 16.46 -3.62 10.60
N ARG A 188 15.28 -4.06 11.03
CA ARG A 188 15.12 -4.98 12.17
C ARG A 188 15.93 -6.27 11.99
N THR A 189 15.79 -6.89 10.81
CA THR A 189 16.47 -8.16 10.51
C THR A 189 17.98 -7.99 10.49
N GLU A 190 18.50 -6.94 9.83
CA GLU A 190 19.93 -6.78 9.61
C GLU A 190 20.67 -6.20 10.84
N LEU A 191 20.00 -5.34 11.60
CA LEU A 191 20.59 -4.71 12.81
C LEU A 191 20.32 -5.50 14.08
N GLY A 192 19.39 -6.45 14.08
CA GLY A 192 18.98 -7.16 15.29
C GLY A 192 18.36 -6.22 16.34
N ALA A 193 17.79 -5.10 15.93
CA ALA A 193 17.22 -4.07 16.81
C ALA A 193 15.72 -3.86 16.51
N GLU A 194 14.92 -3.69 17.55
CA GLU A 194 13.50 -3.36 17.37
C GLU A 194 13.36 -1.89 16.97
N LEU A 195 12.76 -1.66 15.82
CA LEU A 195 12.45 -0.35 15.27
C LEU A 195 10.99 -0.31 14.87
N ALA A 196 10.26 0.71 15.23
CA ALA A 196 8.90 0.94 14.79
C ALA A 196 8.88 1.83 13.53
N ILE A 197 7.82 1.74 12.74
CA ILE A 197 7.63 2.66 11.59
C ILE A 197 7.64 4.11 12.08
N ARG A 198 7.08 4.38 13.25
CA ARG A 198 7.09 5.68 13.92
C ARG A 198 8.52 6.21 14.12
N ASP A 199 9.48 5.33 14.44
CA ASP A 199 10.87 5.76 14.64
C ASP A 199 11.47 6.35 13.36
N LEU A 200 11.11 5.86 12.19
CA LEU A 200 11.54 6.44 10.92
C LEU A 200 10.89 7.81 10.67
N PHE A 201 9.64 8.02 11.07
CA PHE A 201 9.01 9.35 10.97
C PHE A 201 9.65 10.37 11.91
N GLU A 202 10.02 9.97 13.10
CA GLU A 202 10.68 10.84 14.10
C GLU A 202 12.18 10.99 13.86
N ALA A 203 12.82 10.02 13.23
CA ALA A 203 14.24 9.96 12.93
C ALA A 203 14.48 9.54 11.46
N PRO A 204 14.18 10.42 10.49
CA PRO A 204 14.07 10.05 9.09
C PRO A 204 15.40 9.94 8.34
N THR A 205 16.53 10.00 9.02
CA THR A 205 17.86 9.87 8.42
C THR A 205 18.58 8.63 8.93
N PRO A 206 19.53 8.04 8.16
CA PRO A 206 20.33 6.92 8.64
C PRO A 206 21.03 7.20 9.97
N GLU A 207 21.57 8.41 10.19
CA GLU A 207 22.23 8.82 11.43
C GLU A 207 21.28 8.80 12.63
N THR A 208 20.12 9.46 12.51
CA THR A 208 19.16 9.56 13.61
C THR A 208 18.46 8.24 13.87
N LEU A 209 18.20 7.45 12.82
CA LEU A 209 17.64 6.11 12.96
C LEU A 209 18.63 5.12 13.58
N ALA A 210 19.94 5.27 13.29
CA ALA A 210 20.99 4.49 13.95
C ALA A 210 21.04 4.74 15.47
N GLN A 211 20.84 5.99 15.89
CA GLN A 211 20.76 6.35 17.32
C GLN A 211 19.55 5.69 17.99
N ARG A 212 18.41 5.64 17.30
CA ARG A 212 17.21 4.93 17.78
C ARG A 212 17.45 3.42 17.89
N ALA A 213 18.07 2.82 16.89
CA ALA A 213 18.41 1.40 16.91
C ALA A 213 19.36 1.05 18.07
N ALA A 214 20.32 1.90 18.36
CA ALA A 214 21.24 1.70 19.48
C ALA A 214 20.60 1.87 20.86
N ALA A 215 19.56 2.69 20.97
CA ALA A 215 18.80 2.92 22.21
C ALA A 215 17.62 1.96 22.39
N GLY A 216 17.29 1.18 21.35
CA GLY A 216 16.13 0.31 21.28
C GLY A 216 16.31 -1.02 22.03
N GLN A 217 15.21 -1.74 22.16
CA GLN A 217 15.21 -3.12 22.64
C GLN A 217 15.77 -4.08 21.59
N PRO A 218 16.24 -5.27 21.96
CA PRO A 218 16.62 -6.29 20.98
C PRO A 218 15.44 -6.61 20.05
N ALA A 219 15.74 -6.92 18.81
CA ALA A 219 14.71 -7.27 17.82
C ALA A 219 13.86 -8.45 18.30
N ARG A 220 12.59 -8.43 17.92
CA ARG A 220 11.69 -9.57 18.14
C ARG A 220 12.32 -10.84 17.55
N PRO A 221 12.01 -12.01 18.14
CA PRO A 221 12.43 -13.27 17.56
C PRO A 221 12.10 -13.35 16.06
N VAL A 222 13.04 -13.82 15.26
CA VAL A 222 12.83 -13.99 13.82
C VAL A 222 11.70 -14.99 13.61
N LEU A 223 10.81 -14.71 12.64
CA LEU A 223 9.79 -15.65 12.25
C LEU A 223 10.43 -16.78 11.42
N GLU A 224 10.47 -17.97 11.99
CA GLU A 224 11.03 -19.18 11.39
C GLU A 224 9.98 -20.30 11.39
N PRO A 225 10.14 -21.32 10.52
CA PRO A 225 9.31 -22.51 10.59
C PRO A 225 9.38 -23.13 11.98
N ALA A 226 8.22 -23.42 12.57
CA ALA A 226 8.17 -24.09 13.88
C ALA A 226 8.79 -25.49 13.78
N ALA A 227 9.82 -25.77 14.57
CA ALA A 227 10.49 -27.06 14.58
C ALA A 227 9.55 -28.22 14.92
N GLN A 228 8.55 -27.97 15.78
CA GLN A 228 7.47 -28.87 16.09
C GLN A 228 6.16 -28.08 16.19
N ARG A 229 5.13 -28.54 15.52
CA ARG A 229 3.79 -27.95 15.63
C ARG A 229 2.95 -28.82 16.56
N PRO A 230 2.15 -28.24 17.47
CA PRO A 230 1.23 -29.01 18.30
C PRO A 230 0.16 -29.68 17.42
N ALA A 231 -0.42 -30.76 17.93
CA ALA A 231 -1.50 -31.47 17.23
C ALA A 231 -2.74 -30.58 17.01
N ARG A 232 -3.00 -29.64 17.92
CA ARG A 232 -4.02 -28.60 17.82
C ARG A 232 -3.28 -27.26 17.76
N ILE A 233 -3.22 -26.68 16.57
CA ILE A 233 -2.60 -25.36 16.38
C ILE A 233 -3.61 -24.30 16.79
N PRO A 234 -3.29 -23.39 17.74
CA PRO A 234 -4.25 -22.38 18.17
C PRO A 234 -4.60 -21.41 17.02
N LEU A 235 -5.66 -20.65 17.16
CA LEU A 235 -5.98 -19.55 16.28
C LEU A 235 -5.06 -18.36 16.62
N SER A 236 -4.58 -17.64 15.60
CA SER A 236 -3.95 -16.35 15.84
C SER A 236 -4.94 -15.36 16.47
N ALA A 237 -4.46 -14.29 17.08
CA ALA A 237 -5.34 -13.27 17.68
C ALA A 237 -6.35 -12.70 16.66
N ALA A 238 -5.93 -12.50 15.41
CA ALA A 238 -6.80 -12.04 14.34
C ALA A 238 -7.87 -13.09 13.96
N GLN A 239 -7.46 -14.36 13.78
CA GLN A 239 -8.39 -15.46 13.48
C GLN A 239 -9.38 -15.68 14.59
N ARG A 240 -8.94 -15.67 15.85
CA ARG A 240 -9.82 -15.85 17.02
C ARG A 240 -10.90 -14.76 17.07
N ARG A 241 -10.52 -13.51 16.79
CA ARG A 241 -11.48 -12.40 16.73
C ARG A 241 -12.53 -12.62 15.64
N LEU A 242 -12.12 -12.96 14.43
CA LEU A 242 -13.04 -13.19 13.30
C LEU A 242 -13.95 -14.39 13.56
N TRP A 243 -13.40 -15.49 14.04
CA TRP A 243 -14.14 -16.69 14.41
C TRP A 243 -15.19 -16.41 15.49
N LEU A 244 -14.82 -15.63 16.52
CA LEU A 244 -15.74 -15.27 17.61
C LEU A 244 -16.87 -14.35 17.12
N VAL A 245 -16.54 -13.34 16.31
CA VAL A 245 -17.55 -12.42 15.76
C VAL A 245 -18.55 -13.20 14.90
N GLU A 246 -18.10 -14.09 14.04
CA GLU A 246 -18.96 -14.92 13.21
C GLU A 246 -19.91 -15.81 14.05
N ARG A 247 -19.39 -16.38 15.13
CA ARG A 247 -20.20 -17.16 16.09
C ARG A 247 -21.27 -16.34 16.81
N ILE A 248 -20.96 -15.08 17.13
CA ILE A 248 -21.89 -14.19 17.83
C ILE A 248 -22.93 -13.62 16.88
N THR A 249 -22.52 -13.18 15.69
CA THR A 249 -23.42 -12.51 14.75
C THR A 249 -24.28 -13.51 13.96
N GLY A 250 -23.79 -14.74 13.77
CA GLY A 250 -24.43 -15.74 12.91
C GLY A 250 -24.47 -15.35 11.43
N ASP A 251 -23.76 -14.28 11.06
CA ASP A 251 -23.66 -13.78 9.69
C ASP A 251 -22.42 -14.36 9.01
N GLY A 252 -22.53 -15.59 8.51
CA GLY A 252 -21.44 -16.30 7.83
C GLY A 252 -21.00 -15.69 6.50
N VAL A 253 -21.45 -14.49 6.13
CA VAL A 253 -21.14 -13.85 4.84
C VAL A 253 -20.38 -12.52 4.96
N ALA A 254 -20.39 -11.89 6.14
CA ALA A 254 -19.79 -10.58 6.36
C ALA A 254 -18.28 -10.56 6.05
N TYR A 255 -17.62 -11.68 6.14
CA TYR A 255 -16.18 -11.84 5.91
C TYR A 255 -15.83 -12.58 4.62
N ASN A 256 -16.81 -12.74 3.72
CA ASN A 256 -16.53 -13.24 2.39
C ASN A 256 -15.84 -12.18 1.55
N PHE A 257 -14.70 -12.52 0.97
CA PHE A 257 -13.87 -11.64 0.16
C PHE A 257 -13.82 -12.15 -1.29
N PRO A 258 -14.62 -11.57 -2.22
CA PRO A 258 -14.66 -12.00 -3.59
C PRO A 258 -13.61 -11.29 -4.45
N LEU A 259 -12.81 -12.06 -5.19
CA LEU A 259 -11.98 -11.60 -6.29
C LEU A 259 -12.70 -11.96 -7.60
N VAL A 260 -13.18 -10.96 -8.33
CA VAL A 260 -14.00 -11.18 -9.54
C VAL A 260 -13.27 -10.67 -10.77
N PHE A 261 -13.17 -11.52 -11.79
CA PHE A 261 -12.48 -11.22 -13.06
C PHE A 261 -13.35 -11.59 -14.24
N ARG A 262 -13.38 -10.77 -15.28
CA ARG A 262 -13.89 -11.16 -16.58
C ARG A 262 -12.71 -11.54 -17.47
N LEU A 263 -12.75 -12.74 -17.99
CA LEU A 263 -11.71 -13.33 -18.84
C LEU A 263 -12.23 -13.49 -20.26
N ARG A 264 -11.58 -12.86 -21.21
CA ARG A 264 -11.90 -12.97 -22.63
C ARG A 264 -10.81 -13.72 -23.36
N GLY A 265 -11.20 -14.64 -24.20
CA GLY A 265 -10.33 -15.58 -24.91
C GLY A 265 -10.50 -17.00 -24.42
N THR A 266 -9.72 -17.92 -24.94
CA THR A 266 -9.78 -19.34 -24.58
C THR A 266 -9.36 -19.54 -23.14
N LEU A 267 -10.26 -20.07 -22.30
CA LEU A 267 -9.98 -20.44 -20.92
C LEU A 267 -9.97 -21.97 -20.81
N ASP A 268 -8.84 -22.51 -20.37
CA ASP A 268 -8.71 -23.91 -20.01
C ASP A 268 -9.19 -24.09 -18.55
N LEU A 269 -10.40 -24.64 -18.40
CA LEU A 269 -11.04 -24.82 -17.09
C LEU A 269 -10.36 -25.90 -16.24
N ASP A 270 -9.80 -26.93 -16.88
CA ASP A 270 -9.09 -28.00 -16.18
C ASP A 270 -7.75 -27.46 -15.66
N ALA A 271 -7.05 -26.67 -16.47
CA ALA A 271 -5.85 -25.96 -16.04
C ALA A 271 -6.14 -24.95 -14.90
N LEU A 272 -7.27 -24.22 -14.96
CA LEU A 272 -7.67 -23.29 -13.89
C LEU A 272 -7.97 -24.04 -12.58
N ARG A 273 -8.73 -25.13 -12.64
CA ARG A 273 -9.01 -25.96 -11.46
C ARG A 273 -7.73 -26.52 -10.86
N ALA A 274 -6.84 -27.06 -11.67
CA ALA A 274 -5.55 -27.58 -11.24
C ALA A 274 -4.68 -26.48 -10.61
N ALA A 275 -4.65 -25.30 -11.19
CA ALA A 275 -3.92 -24.15 -10.66
C ALA A 275 -4.43 -23.68 -9.28
N LEU A 276 -5.74 -23.61 -9.12
CA LEU A 276 -6.35 -23.28 -7.82
C LEU A 276 -6.00 -24.31 -6.75
N ARG A 277 -6.02 -25.59 -7.11
CA ARG A 277 -5.55 -26.65 -6.21
C ARG A 277 -4.09 -26.49 -5.84
N ASP A 278 -3.20 -26.21 -6.82
CA ASP A 278 -1.78 -26.00 -6.56
C ASP A 278 -1.53 -24.84 -5.59
N VAL A 279 -2.24 -23.71 -5.77
CA VAL A 279 -2.17 -22.56 -4.86
C VAL A 279 -2.70 -22.92 -3.47
N THR A 280 -3.81 -23.66 -3.40
CA THR A 280 -4.38 -24.12 -2.12
C THR A 280 -3.43 -25.09 -1.39
N VAL A 281 -2.75 -25.96 -2.11
CA VAL A 281 -1.73 -26.85 -1.55
C VAL A 281 -0.52 -26.04 -1.05
N ARG A 282 -0.07 -25.05 -1.81
CA ARG A 282 1.07 -24.20 -1.47
C ARG A 282 0.87 -23.38 -0.20
N HIS A 283 -0.30 -22.77 -0.05
CA HIS A 283 -0.65 -21.90 1.07
C HIS A 283 -1.51 -22.67 2.10
N GLU A 284 -0.90 -23.10 3.20
CA GLU A 284 -1.61 -23.85 4.26
C GLU A 284 -2.85 -23.11 4.76
N ALA A 285 -2.85 -21.78 4.83
CA ALA A 285 -3.99 -20.99 5.21
C ALA A 285 -5.25 -21.29 4.38
N LEU A 286 -5.09 -21.53 3.07
CA LEU A 286 -6.20 -21.83 2.16
C LEU A 286 -6.75 -23.25 2.29
N ARG A 287 -6.03 -24.15 2.98
CA ARG A 287 -6.48 -25.52 3.28
C ARG A 287 -6.63 -25.78 4.78
N THR A 288 -6.81 -24.69 5.55
CA THR A 288 -7.04 -24.74 6.99
C THR A 288 -8.53 -24.64 7.29
N ARG A 289 -9.04 -25.57 8.08
CA ARG A 289 -10.38 -25.54 8.69
C ARG A 289 -10.26 -25.06 10.13
N PHE A 290 -11.31 -24.45 10.64
CA PHE A 290 -11.35 -23.91 12.00
C PHE A 290 -12.32 -24.74 12.81
N VAL A 291 -11.81 -25.79 13.40
CA VAL A 291 -12.60 -26.77 14.14
C VAL A 291 -12.56 -26.49 15.63
N GLU A 292 -13.57 -26.97 16.35
CA GLU A 292 -13.69 -26.79 17.81
C GLU A 292 -13.60 -28.16 18.49
N ALA A 293 -12.82 -28.23 19.56
CA ALA A 293 -12.80 -29.39 20.45
C ALA A 293 -12.65 -28.91 21.89
N ASP A 294 -13.44 -29.49 22.77
CA ASP A 294 -13.45 -29.14 24.21
C ASP A 294 -13.77 -27.66 24.47
N GLY A 295 -14.53 -26.98 23.57
CA GLY A 295 -14.88 -25.58 23.66
C GLY A 295 -13.81 -24.61 23.12
N GLU A 296 -12.69 -25.12 22.63
CA GLU A 296 -11.59 -24.31 22.10
C GLU A 296 -11.44 -24.50 20.58
N PRO A 297 -11.39 -23.39 19.81
CA PRO A 297 -11.14 -23.45 18.38
C PRO A 297 -9.65 -23.67 18.08
N TYR A 298 -9.36 -24.44 17.03
CA TYR A 298 -8.01 -24.67 16.55
C TYR A 298 -7.94 -24.79 15.03
N GLN A 299 -6.76 -24.57 14.47
CA GLN A 299 -6.48 -24.74 13.05
C GLN A 299 -6.26 -26.22 12.74
N TRP A 300 -7.10 -26.80 11.88
CA TRP A 300 -6.89 -28.13 11.32
C TRP A 300 -6.46 -27.98 9.86
N ILE A 301 -5.20 -28.29 9.56
CA ILE A 301 -4.61 -28.11 8.23
C ILE A 301 -4.79 -29.41 7.46
N ALA A 302 -5.59 -29.39 6.40
CA ALA A 302 -5.82 -30.55 5.54
C ALA A 302 -4.50 -30.98 4.86
N ALA A 303 -4.33 -32.28 4.68
CA ALA A 303 -3.21 -32.80 3.91
C ALA A 303 -3.29 -32.31 2.43
N PRO A 304 -2.14 -32.18 1.73
CA PRO A 304 -2.15 -31.74 0.32
C PRO A 304 -3.07 -32.57 -0.59
N GLY A 305 -3.25 -33.86 -0.32
CA GLY A 305 -4.14 -34.73 -1.08
C GLY A 305 -5.64 -34.51 -0.81
N GLU A 306 -5.97 -33.84 0.29
CA GLU A 306 -7.33 -33.50 0.72
C GLU A 306 -7.69 -32.03 0.42
N ALA A 307 -6.74 -31.27 -0.12
CA ALA A 307 -6.87 -29.84 -0.42
C ALA A 307 -7.53 -29.62 -1.79
N GLU A 308 -8.81 -29.97 -1.91
CA GLU A 308 -9.59 -29.75 -3.12
C GLU A 308 -10.55 -28.58 -2.88
N PRO A 309 -10.25 -27.37 -3.38
CA PRO A 309 -11.17 -26.24 -3.27
C PRO A 309 -12.39 -26.47 -4.13
N GLU A 310 -13.55 -26.03 -3.66
CA GLU A 310 -14.77 -26.11 -4.44
C GLU A 310 -14.65 -25.34 -5.74
N PHE A 311 -15.06 -25.95 -6.86
CA PHE A 311 -15.04 -25.36 -8.18
C PHE A 311 -16.37 -25.65 -8.89
N ARG A 312 -17.13 -24.58 -9.18
CA ARG A 312 -18.41 -24.66 -9.89
C ARG A 312 -18.34 -23.95 -11.22
N LEU A 313 -18.97 -24.55 -12.25
CA LEU A 313 -19.18 -23.93 -13.55
C LEU A 313 -20.68 -23.75 -13.77
N THR A 314 -21.10 -22.54 -14.14
CA THR A 314 -22.48 -22.21 -14.50
C THR A 314 -22.49 -21.56 -15.87
N GLU A 315 -23.50 -21.78 -16.69
CA GLU A 315 -23.72 -21.14 -17.97
C GLU A 315 -24.89 -20.16 -17.83
N ALA A 316 -24.71 -18.93 -18.28
CA ALA A 316 -25.77 -17.93 -18.32
C ALA A 316 -25.42 -16.80 -19.30
N ASP A 317 -26.36 -15.90 -19.49
CA ASP A 317 -26.18 -14.68 -20.29
C ASP A 317 -25.67 -13.49 -19.45
N GLU A 318 -25.30 -12.41 -20.13
CA GLU A 318 -24.77 -11.16 -19.55
C GLU A 318 -25.68 -10.58 -18.44
N SER A 319 -26.99 -10.73 -18.54
CA SER A 319 -27.96 -10.16 -17.58
C SER A 319 -27.86 -10.80 -16.20
N ARG A 320 -27.31 -12.00 -16.09
CA ARG A 320 -27.16 -12.76 -14.83
C ARG A 320 -25.92 -12.40 -14.04
N ILE A 321 -24.94 -11.69 -14.62
CA ILE A 321 -23.63 -11.46 -13.99
C ILE A 321 -23.80 -10.84 -12.60
N ALA A 322 -24.52 -9.74 -12.47
CA ALA A 322 -24.65 -9.01 -11.20
C ALA A 322 -25.27 -9.89 -10.10
N GLN A 323 -26.36 -10.59 -10.44
CA GLN A 323 -27.03 -11.47 -9.49
C GLN A 323 -26.15 -12.67 -9.13
N TRP A 324 -25.45 -13.26 -10.09
CA TRP A 324 -24.55 -14.39 -9.85
C TRP A 324 -23.37 -14.01 -8.94
N ILE A 325 -22.78 -12.82 -9.13
CA ILE A 325 -21.73 -12.31 -8.23
C ILE A 325 -22.28 -12.16 -6.81
N GLU A 326 -23.47 -11.59 -6.65
CA GLU A 326 -24.10 -11.44 -5.35
C GLU A 326 -24.38 -12.80 -4.68
N GLU A 327 -24.89 -13.77 -5.44
CA GLU A 327 -25.14 -15.13 -4.95
C GLU A 327 -23.82 -15.82 -4.52
N ALA A 328 -22.76 -15.71 -5.31
CA ALA A 328 -21.44 -16.26 -5.00
C ALA A 328 -20.87 -15.63 -3.71
N GLN A 329 -21.00 -14.30 -3.56
CA GLN A 329 -20.52 -13.57 -2.41
C GLN A 329 -21.33 -13.87 -1.14
N ARG A 330 -22.64 -14.04 -1.26
CA ARG A 330 -23.56 -14.22 -0.12
C ARG A 330 -23.67 -15.67 0.37
N ARG A 331 -23.02 -16.60 -0.27
CA ARG A 331 -23.00 -17.99 0.21
C ARG A 331 -22.06 -18.10 1.43
N PRO A 332 -22.53 -18.48 2.62
CA PRO A 332 -21.68 -18.61 3.80
C PRO A 332 -20.67 -19.75 3.65
N PHE A 333 -19.58 -19.68 4.41
CA PHE A 333 -18.66 -20.79 4.62
C PHE A 333 -18.99 -21.51 5.93
N ASP A 334 -18.99 -22.83 5.90
CA ASP A 334 -18.84 -23.62 7.12
C ASP A 334 -17.34 -23.86 7.37
N LEU A 335 -16.71 -22.95 8.11
CA LEU A 335 -15.26 -22.99 8.38
C LEU A 335 -14.80 -24.26 9.10
N GLY A 336 -15.72 -25.00 9.75
CA GLY A 336 -15.40 -26.25 10.42
C GLY A 336 -15.25 -27.44 9.46
N THR A 337 -15.92 -27.41 8.32
CA THR A 337 -15.98 -28.52 7.37
C THR A 337 -15.49 -28.18 5.97
N GLU A 338 -15.59 -26.92 5.55
CA GLU A 338 -15.20 -26.46 4.22
C GLU A 338 -13.80 -25.80 4.23
N LEU A 339 -13.15 -25.79 3.09
CA LEU A 339 -11.96 -24.96 2.89
C LEU A 339 -12.40 -23.50 2.72
N PRO A 340 -11.62 -22.53 3.25
CA PRO A 340 -11.99 -21.10 3.22
C PRO A 340 -11.72 -20.43 1.86
N VAL A 341 -11.83 -21.20 0.78
CA VAL A 341 -11.66 -20.76 -0.61
C VAL A 341 -12.55 -21.59 -1.51
N ARG A 342 -13.28 -20.93 -2.41
CA ARG A 342 -14.07 -21.57 -3.47
C ARG A 342 -13.99 -20.74 -4.74
N THR A 343 -14.22 -21.38 -5.87
CA THR A 343 -14.22 -20.72 -7.18
C THR A 343 -15.50 -21.03 -7.90
N GLU A 344 -16.12 -19.99 -8.42
CA GLU A 344 -17.27 -20.07 -9.30
C GLU A 344 -16.92 -19.47 -10.64
N VAL A 345 -17.30 -20.13 -11.72
CA VAL A 345 -17.09 -19.68 -13.09
C VAL A 345 -18.44 -19.56 -13.77
N LEU A 346 -18.72 -18.37 -14.31
CA LEU A 346 -19.87 -18.12 -15.16
C LEU A 346 -19.39 -18.07 -16.62
N ARG A 347 -19.83 -19.04 -17.43
CA ARG A 347 -19.55 -19.04 -18.86
C ARG A 347 -20.65 -18.26 -19.59
N LEU A 348 -20.27 -17.19 -20.26
CA LEU A 348 -21.16 -16.37 -21.09
C LEU A 348 -21.10 -16.80 -22.56
N ALA A 349 -19.91 -17.18 -23.03
CA ALA A 349 -19.64 -17.73 -24.35
C ALA A 349 -18.43 -18.67 -24.29
N ALA A 350 -18.07 -19.28 -25.39
CA ALA A 350 -16.90 -20.16 -25.48
C ALA A 350 -15.58 -19.44 -25.12
N ASP A 351 -15.54 -18.14 -25.35
CA ASP A 351 -14.38 -17.26 -25.14
C ASP A 351 -14.65 -16.09 -24.18
N ASP A 352 -15.72 -16.12 -23.41
CA ASP A 352 -16.07 -15.08 -22.43
C ASP A 352 -16.58 -15.69 -21.12
N HIS A 353 -15.85 -15.46 -20.04
CA HIS A 353 -16.11 -16.03 -18.73
C HIS A 353 -16.00 -14.95 -17.65
N VAL A 354 -16.81 -15.10 -16.59
CA VAL A 354 -16.61 -14.37 -15.34
C VAL A 354 -16.19 -15.38 -14.26
N VAL A 355 -15.07 -15.12 -13.60
CA VAL A 355 -14.54 -15.98 -12.55
C VAL A 355 -14.61 -15.24 -11.24
N ALA A 356 -15.23 -15.84 -10.22
CA ALA A 356 -15.26 -15.34 -8.86
C ALA A 356 -14.52 -16.34 -7.96
N VAL A 357 -13.37 -15.89 -7.42
CA VAL A 357 -12.69 -16.60 -6.34
C VAL A 357 -13.11 -15.95 -5.04
N VAL A 358 -13.88 -16.69 -4.23
CA VAL A 358 -14.36 -16.20 -2.93
C VAL A 358 -13.49 -16.82 -1.85
N LEU A 359 -12.85 -15.96 -1.07
CA LEU A 359 -12.04 -16.33 0.08
C LEU A 359 -12.73 -15.88 1.37
N HIS A 360 -12.48 -16.56 2.49
CA HIS A 360 -12.90 -16.07 3.78
C HIS A 360 -11.77 -15.22 4.42
N HIS A 361 -12.12 -14.08 4.97
CA HIS A 361 -11.16 -13.11 5.52
C HIS A 361 -10.32 -13.65 6.70
N ILE A 362 -10.72 -14.80 7.28
CA ILE A 362 -9.95 -15.50 8.31
C ILE A 362 -8.61 -16.06 7.79
N THR A 363 -8.46 -16.18 6.47
CA THR A 363 -7.26 -16.74 5.79
C THR A 363 -6.61 -15.75 4.83
N THR A 364 -7.19 -14.59 4.59
CA THR A 364 -6.71 -13.60 3.62
C THR A 364 -6.95 -12.18 4.13
N ASP A 365 -6.18 -11.25 3.58
CA ASP A 365 -6.33 -9.81 3.74
C ASP A 365 -5.95 -9.12 2.42
N GLU A 366 -6.02 -7.80 2.35
CA GLU A 366 -5.67 -7.01 1.16
C GLU A 366 -4.21 -7.24 0.68
N TRP A 367 -3.28 -7.53 1.61
CA TRP A 367 -1.88 -7.85 1.26
C TRP A 367 -1.73 -9.21 0.60
N SER A 368 -2.67 -10.10 0.82
CA SER A 368 -2.69 -11.47 0.29
C SER A 368 -3.05 -11.53 -1.19
N ASP A 369 -3.73 -10.53 -1.74
CA ASP A 369 -4.23 -10.51 -3.13
C ASP A 369 -3.10 -10.64 -4.15
N ARG A 370 -2.07 -9.83 -3.98
CA ARG A 370 -0.95 -9.80 -4.94
C ARG A 370 -0.18 -11.14 -5.00
N PRO A 371 0.28 -11.74 -3.89
CA PRO A 371 0.92 -13.05 -3.93
C PRO A 371 -0.03 -14.15 -4.39
N PHE A 372 -1.31 -14.13 -3.98
CA PHE A 372 -2.30 -15.11 -4.44
C PHE A 372 -2.46 -15.09 -5.96
N LEU A 373 -2.70 -13.90 -6.55
CA LEU A 373 -2.89 -13.74 -7.99
C LEU A 373 -1.60 -14.08 -8.78
N ALA A 374 -0.44 -13.72 -8.26
CA ALA A 374 0.83 -14.06 -8.88
C ALA A 374 1.08 -15.58 -8.91
N ASP A 375 0.80 -16.28 -7.81
CA ASP A 375 0.91 -17.73 -7.73
C ASP A 375 -0.16 -18.41 -8.60
N LEU A 376 -1.41 -17.90 -8.62
CA LEU A 376 -2.46 -18.42 -9.48
C LEU A 376 -2.12 -18.29 -10.97
N HIS A 377 -1.63 -17.11 -11.38
CA HIS A 377 -1.19 -16.88 -12.75
C HIS A 377 -0.08 -17.85 -13.16
N ARG A 378 0.93 -18.01 -12.31
CA ARG A 378 2.07 -18.92 -12.55
C ARG A 378 1.59 -20.38 -12.65
N ALA A 379 0.73 -20.80 -11.73
CA ALA A 379 0.18 -22.14 -11.73
C ALA A 379 -0.68 -22.40 -12.98
N TYR A 380 -1.56 -21.46 -13.34
CA TYR A 380 -2.39 -21.57 -14.53
C TYR A 380 -1.54 -21.69 -15.81
N ALA A 381 -0.55 -20.84 -15.99
CA ALA A 381 0.34 -20.90 -17.15
C ALA A 381 1.08 -22.25 -17.26
N ALA A 382 1.57 -22.78 -16.12
CA ALA A 382 2.20 -24.09 -16.10
C ALA A 382 1.21 -25.22 -16.45
N ARG A 383 0.01 -25.20 -15.85
CA ARG A 383 -1.02 -26.23 -16.08
C ARG A 383 -1.57 -26.21 -17.51
N ALA A 384 -1.77 -25.04 -18.07
CA ALA A 384 -2.17 -24.88 -19.49
C ALA A 384 -1.07 -25.40 -20.45
N ALA A 385 0.19 -25.38 -20.02
CA ALA A 385 1.31 -26.01 -20.75
C ALA A 385 1.51 -27.51 -20.42
N GLY A 386 0.61 -28.11 -19.64
CA GLY A 386 0.68 -29.54 -19.25
C GLY A 386 1.71 -29.86 -18.17
N ALA A 387 2.23 -28.86 -17.44
CA ALA A 387 3.23 -29.01 -16.39
C ALA A 387 2.69 -28.63 -15.00
N ALA A 388 3.39 -29.01 -13.95
CA ALA A 388 3.19 -28.48 -12.62
C ALA A 388 3.93 -27.15 -12.46
N PRO A 389 3.43 -26.23 -11.59
CA PRO A 389 4.14 -24.99 -11.33
C PRO A 389 5.48 -25.26 -10.63
N ASP A 390 6.53 -24.59 -11.14
CA ASP A 390 7.85 -24.60 -10.53
C ASP A 390 8.01 -23.36 -9.65
N TRP A 391 7.92 -23.55 -8.34
CA TRP A 391 8.13 -22.51 -7.33
C TRP A 391 8.90 -23.02 -6.11
N ALA A 392 9.71 -22.15 -5.53
CA ALA A 392 10.38 -22.46 -4.27
C ALA A 392 9.34 -22.66 -3.14
N PRO A 393 9.60 -23.53 -2.17
CA PRO A 393 8.79 -23.62 -0.96
C PRO A 393 8.67 -22.25 -0.28
N LEU A 394 7.52 -22.00 0.38
CA LEU A 394 7.39 -20.82 1.22
C LEU A 394 8.32 -20.97 2.45
N PRO A 395 9.03 -19.91 2.83
CA PRO A 395 9.97 -19.98 3.96
C PRO A 395 9.24 -20.25 5.29
N VAL A 396 8.00 -19.80 5.42
CA VAL A 396 7.11 -20.02 6.57
C VAL A 396 5.67 -20.16 6.11
N GLN A 397 4.85 -20.78 6.93
CA GLN A 397 3.40 -20.88 6.73
C GLN A 397 2.67 -20.07 7.82
N TYR A 398 1.38 -19.81 7.63
CA TYR A 398 0.61 -19.03 8.60
C TYR A 398 0.55 -19.68 9.99
N ALA A 399 0.56 -21.00 10.07
CA ALA A 399 0.65 -21.73 11.33
C ALA A 399 1.92 -21.39 12.11
N ASP A 400 3.06 -21.22 11.41
CA ASP A 400 4.33 -20.81 12.04
C ASP A 400 4.24 -19.39 12.60
N HIS A 401 3.61 -18.48 11.84
CA HIS A 401 3.31 -17.14 12.32
C HIS A 401 2.42 -17.16 13.56
N THR A 402 1.39 -17.99 13.59
CA THR A 402 0.51 -18.10 14.76
C THR A 402 1.28 -18.50 16.01
N LEU A 403 2.11 -19.54 15.92
CA LEU A 403 2.90 -20.04 17.04
C LEU A 403 3.99 -19.04 17.47
N TRP A 404 4.56 -18.32 16.52
CA TRP A 404 5.50 -17.23 16.79
C TRP A 404 4.81 -16.06 17.50
N GLN A 405 3.62 -15.65 17.01
CA GLN A 405 2.82 -14.57 17.60
C GLN A 405 2.38 -14.89 19.02
N GLU A 406 1.95 -16.13 19.29
CA GLU A 406 1.53 -16.58 20.62
C GLU A 406 2.68 -16.42 21.64
N ARG A 407 3.88 -16.88 21.27
CA ARG A 407 5.08 -16.70 22.14
C ARG A 407 5.37 -15.24 22.40
N LEU A 408 5.39 -14.42 21.33
CA LEU A 408 5.65 -12.99 21.43
C LEU A 408 4.61 -12.28 22.32
N LEU A 409 3.32 -12.59 22.15
CA LEU A 409 2.27 -11.99 22.98
C LEU A 409 2.40 -12.36 24.45
N THR A 410 2.73 -13.61 24.74
CA THR A 410 2.96 -14.06 26.13
C THR A 410 4.10 -13.29 26.80
N GLU A 411 5.16 -12.93 26.07
CA GLU A 411 6.30 -12.17 26.58
C GLU A 411 5.96 -10.70 26.90
N VAL A 412 4.97 -10.10 26.21
CA VAL A 412 4.65 -8.67 26.33
C VAL A 412 3.29 -8.40 26.96
N GLU A 413 2.52 -9.43 27.32
CA GLU A 413 1.13 -9.33 27.74
C GLU A 413 0.97 -8.43 28.98
N ASP A 414 1.74 -8.67 30.02
CA ASP A 414 1.64 -7.91 31.28
C ASP A 414 1.91 -6.42 31.06
N ASP A 415 2.95 -6.08 30.30
CA ASP A 415 3.32 -4.69 29.99
C ASP A 415 2.24 -4.00 29.15
N GLN A 416 1.70 -4.72 28.13
CA GLN A 416 0.64 -4.20 27.28
C GLN A 416 -0.67 -3.99 28.06
N LEU A 417 -1.05 -4.94 28.91
CA LEU A 417 -2.24 -4.82 29.75
C LEU A 417 -2.10 -3.66 30.75
N ALA A 418 -0.95 -3.51 31.39
CA ALA A 418 -0.69 -2.39 32.29
C ALA A 418 -0.81 -1.04 31.57
N TYR A 419 -0.20 -0.92 30.39
CA TYR A 419 -0.28 0.28 29.57
C TYR A 419 -1.73 0.62 29.19
N TRP A 420 -2.47 -0.34 28.60
CA TRP A 420 -3.84 -0.08 28.12
C TRP A 420 -4.82 0.14 29.25
N THR A 421 -4.68 -0.57 30.37
CA THR A 421 -5.50 -0.34 31.56
C THR A 421 -5.31 1.08 32.09
N GLY A 422 -4.06 1.56 32.11
CA GLY A 422 -3.75 2.95 32.48
C GLY A 422 -4.28 3.96 31.46
N ALA A 423 -4.02 3.75 30.17
CA ALA A 423 -4.40 4.66 29.09
C ALA A 423 -5.92 4.79 28.93
N LEU A 424 -6.68 3.73 29.18
CA LEU A 424 -8.13 3.69 29.07
C LEU A 424 -8.85 3.97 30.40
N SER A 425 -8.09 4.22 31.46
CA SER A 425 -8.66 4.54 32.78
C SER A 425 -9.48 5.84 32.72
N GLY A 426 -10.74 5.77 33.19
CA GLY A 426 -11.64 6.92 33.21
C GLY A 426 -12.33 7.25 31.88
N LEU A 427 -12.16 6.42 30.84
CA LEU A 427 -12.95 6.56 29.63
C LEU A 427 -14.43 6.34 29.91
N PRO A 428 -15.33 7.21 29.39
CA PRO A 428 -16.77 7.00 29.52
C PRO A 428 -17.19 5.76 28.72
N ALA A 429 -18.19 5.04 29.23
CA ALA A 429 -18.72 3.84 28.56
C ALA A 429 -19.33 4.17 27.19
N GLU A 430 -19.80 5.38 27.01
CA GLU A 430 -20.39 5.87 25.76
C GLU A 430 -19.76 7.21 25.35
N ILE A 431 -19.50 7.37 24.07
CA ILE A 431 -19.06 8.65 23.51
C ILE A 431 -20.33 9.48 23.24
N PRO A 432 -20.52 10.65 23.89
CA PRO A 432 -21.65 11.53 23.62
C PRO A 432 -21.47 12.19 22.25
N LEU A 433 -21.87 11.51 21.19
CA LEU A 433 -21.91 12.12 19.86
C LEU A 433 -23.07 13.13 19.80
N PRO A 434 -22.86 14.33 19.22
CA PRO A 434 -23.92 15.29 18.99
C PRO A 434 -24.83 14.82 17.82
N LEU A 435 -25.49 13.69 18.01
CA LEU A 435 -26.46 13.19 17.05
C LEU A 435 -27.73 14.06 17.18
N ALA A 436 -28.15 14.67 16.06
CA ALA A 436 -29.46 15.28 15.99
C ALA A 436 -30.51 14.21 16.33
N ARG A 437 -31.29 14.45 17.40
CA ARG A 437 -32.45 13.59 17.68
C ARG A 437 -33.33 13.61 16.45
N PRO A 438 -33.73 12.46 15.89
CA PRO A 438 -34.84 12.48 14.94
C PRO A 438 -36.05 13.08 15.62
N GLY A 439 -36.54 14.19 15.06
CA GLY A 439 -37.76 14.85 15.51
C GLY A 439 -38.99 14.02 15.23
#